data_6c71f4d38ecb422ac3274127d351fc61
#
_entry.id   6c71f4d38ecb422ac3274127d351fc61
#
_cell.length_a   1.000
_cell.length_b   1.000
_cell.length_c   1.000
_cell.angle_alpha   90.00
_cell.angle_beta   90.00
_cell.angle_gamma   90.00
#
_symmetry.space_group_name_H-M   'P 1'
#
loop_
_entity.id
_entity.type
_entity.pdbx_description
1 polymer ?
#
loop_
_entity_poly.entity_id
_entity_poly.type
_entity_poly.pdbx_seq_one_letter_code
_entity_poly.pdbx_strand_id
1 'polypeptide(L)'
;MSWKDHEIDIVGLHDPSDTISCCECKWSDGVDGASLALRLRDTAAHVAWRAGSRREAYYLFAKSFSRRIDEIDGIPVRCIDTAEMARFLRAIP
;
A
#
# COMPACT_ATOMS: atom_id res chain seq x y z
N MET A 1 19.99 0.59 13.24
CA MET A 1 18.75 1.25 12.79
C MET A 1 17.75 0.22 12.33
N SER A 2 16.58 0.30 12.84
CA SER A 2 15.53 -0.61 12.40
C SER A 2 14.64 0.08 11.38
N TRP A 3 15.14 0.27 10.20
CA TRP A 3 14.30 0.79 9.15
C TRP A 3 13.22 -0.22 8.74
N LYS A 4 13.24 -1.40 9.33
CA LYS A 4 12.15 -2.36 9.23
C LYS A 4 10.84 -1.79 9.78
N ASP A 5 10.91 -0.88 10.75
CA ASP A 5 9.72 -0.28 11.33
C ASP A 5 9.08 0.76 10.41
N HIS A 6 9.81 1.18 9.38
CA HIS A 6 9.36 2.19 8.43
C HIS A 6 9.51 1.69 6.99
N GLU A 7 9.23 0.43 6.80
CA GLU A 7 9.43 -0.23 5.52
C GLU A 7 8.30 0.10 4.55
N ILE A 8 8.66 0.71 3.43
CA ILE A 8 7.77 0.85 2.29
C ILE A 8 8.49 0.18 1.12
N ASP A 9 7.90 -0.87 0.59
CA ASP A 9 8.54 -1.65 -0.45
C ASP A 9 8.69 -0.89 -1.75
N ILE A 10 7.65 -0.15 -2.12
CA ILE A 10 7.63 0.60 -3.37
C ILE A 10 6.94 1.94 -3.14
N VAL A 11 7.55 3.00 -3.62
CA VAL A 11 6.94 4.32 -3.65
C VAL A 11 6.93 4.82 -5.09
N GLY A 12 5.74 5.03 -5.64
CA GLY A 12 5.58 5.60 -6.96
C GLY A 12 5.15 7.06 -6.87
N LEU A 13 5.84 7.94 -7.56
CA LEU A 13 5.54 9.37 -7.57
C LEU A 13 4.96 9.76 -8.92
N HIS A 14 3.85 10.49 -8.90
CA HIS A 14 3.21 10.95 -10.13
C HIS A 14 3.01 12.46 -10.07
N ASP A 15 3.93 13.20 -10.63
CA ASP A 15 3.96 14.66 -10.55
C ASP A 15 2.71 15.37 -11.08
N PRO A 16 2.15 15.00 -12.25
CA PRO A 16 0.98 15.73 -12.78
C PRO A 16 -0.25 15.70 -11.87
N SER A 17 -0.40 14.64 -11.06
CA SER A 17 -1.55 14.52 -10.17
C SER A 17 -1.20 14.76 -8.70
N ASP A 18 0.05 15.09 -8.40
CA ASP A 18 0.55 15.24 -7.04
C ASP A 18 0.24 14.02 -6.17
N THR A 19 0.35 12.83 -6.75
CA THR A 19 0.00 11.58 -6.09
C THR A 19 1.25 10.78 -5.74
N ILE A 20 1.29 10.29 -4.50
CA ILE A 20 2.26 9.31 -4.08
C ILE A 20 1.54 7.97 -3.88
N SER A 21 2.06 6.92 -4.49
CA SER A 21 1.55 5.57 -4.32
C SER A 21 2.52 4.80 -3.45
N CYS A 22 2.04 4.32 -2.31
CA CYS A 22 2.85 3.55 -1.37
C CYS A 22 2.38 2.11 -1.41
N CYS A 23 3.30 1.19 -1.57
CA CYS A 23 3.01 -0.24 -1.64
C CYS A 23 3.74 -0.97 -0.52
N GLU A 24 3.07 -1.92 0.11
CA GLU A 24 3.68 -2.78 1.10
C GLU A 24 3.29 -4.22 0.82
N CYS A 25 4.27 -5.11 0.87
CA CYS A 25 4.06 -6.53 0.66
C CYS A 25 4.34 -7.28 1.95
N LYS A 26 3.33 -7.96 2.47
CA LYS A 26 3.50 -8.86 3.60
C LYS A 26 3.16 -10.26 3.14
N TRP A 27 4.18 -11.07 2.93
CA TRP A 27 4.01 -12.38 2.32
C TRP A 27 3.59 -13.42 3.35
N SER A 28 2.37 -13.26 3.85
CA SER A 28 1.77 -14.12 4.88
C SER A 28 0.31 -14.35 4.57
N ASP A 29 -0.26 -15.39 5.16
CA ASP A 29 -1.70 -15.66 5.08
C ASP A 29 -2.45 -14.89 6.16
N GLY A 30 -3.71 -14.57 5.88
CA GLY A 30 -4.60 -13.98 6.88
C GLY A 30 -4.18 -12.61 7.37
N VAL A 31 -3.59 -11.80 6.52
CA VAL A 31 -3.13 -10.47 6.89
C VAL A 31 -4.32 -9.54 7.13
N ASP A 32 -4.29 -8.83 8.26
CA ASP A 32 -5.28 -7.79 8.52
C ASP A 32 -4.92 -6.53 7.71
N GLY A 33 -5.67 -6.31 6.64
CA GLY A 33 -5.44 -5.16 5.77
C GLY A 33 -5.58 -3.82 6.47
N ALA A 34 -6.48 -3.72 7.46
CA ALA A 34 -6.65 -2.48 8.21
C ALA A 34 -5.40 -2.15 9.03
N SER A 35 -4.85 -3.14 9.73
CA SER A 35 -3.62 -2.95 10.51
C SER A 35 -2.44 -2.60 9.61
N LEU A 36 -2.33 -3.29 8.47
CA LEU A 36 -1.24 -3.04 7.53
C LEU A 36 -1.35 -1.64 6.93
N ALA A 37 -2.55 -1.19 6.60
CA ALA A 37 -2.78 0.15 6.07
C ALA A 37 -2.44 1.24 7.09
N LEU A 38 -2.77 1.02 8.36
CA LEU A 38 -2.41 1.96 9.43
C LEU A 38 -0.90 2.12 9.55
N ARG A 39 -0.17 1.01 9.50
CA ARG A 39 1.28 1.03 9.53
C ARG A 39 1.86 1.75 8.32
N LEU A 40 1.31 1.48 7.15
CA LEU A 40 1.76 2.13 5.93
C LEU A 40 1.50 3.64 5.98
N ARG A 41 0.35 4.04 6.50
CA ARG A 41 0.03 5.46 6.67
C ARG A 41 1.06 6.15 7.57
N ASP A 42 1.40 5.53 8.71
CA ASP A 42 2.37 6.10 9.63
C ASP A 42 3.75 6.20 8.99
N THR A 43 4.14 5.19 8.22
CA THR A 43 5.40 5.21 7.50
C THR A 43 5.41 6.27 6.39
N ALA A 44 4.32 6.36 5.65
CA ALA A 44 4.20 7.34 4.56
C ALA A 44 4.29 8.78 5.06
N ALA A 45 3.87 9.04 6.30
CA ALA A 45 3.99 10.36 6.90
C ALA A 45 5.43 10.85 7.01
N HIS A 46 6.40 9.94 6.98
CA HIS A 46 7.82 10.27 7.02
C HIS A 46 8.41 10.58 5.64
N VAL A 47 7.65 10.36 4.57
CA VAL A 47 8.09 10.67 3.22
C VAL A 47 7.87 12.15 2.97
N ALA A 48 8.95 12.88 2.69
CA ALA A 48 8.91 14.34 2.61
C ALA A 48 8.41 14.90 1.28
N TRP A 49 8.21 14.05 0.27
CA TRP A 49 7.82 14.52 -1.06
C TRP A 49 6.45 15.19 -1.02
N ARG A 50 6.39 16.48 -1.29
CA ARG A 50 5.16 17.30 -1.32
C ARG A 50 4.24 17.09 -0.12
N ALA A 51 4.83 16.89 1.05
CA ALA A 51 4.07 16.70 2.28
C ALA A 51 3.10 17.86 2.51
N GLY A 52 1.83 17.55 2.78
CA GLY A 52 0.80 18.55 3.00
C GLY A 52 0.04 18.99 1.76
N SER A 53 0.52 18.69 0.57
CA SER A 53 -0.17 19.09 -0.67
C SER A 53 -0.36 17.92 -1.65
N ARG A 54 0.11 16.73 -1.30
CA ARG A 54 0.04 15.56 -2.16
C ARG A 54 -1.23 14.75 -1.90
N ARG A 55 -1.61 13.96 -2.89
CA ARG A 55 -2.59 12.89 -2.71
C ARG A 55 -1.85 11.61 -2.43
N GLU A 56 -2.50 10.68 -1.74
CA GLU A 56 -1.91 9.39 -1.41
C GLU A 56 -2.83 8.27 -1.86
N ALA A 57 -2.23 7.14 -2.23
CA ALA A 57 -2.93 5.91 -2.53
C ALA A 57 -2.08 4.76 -2.01
N TYR A 58 -2.71 3.76 -1.40
CA TYR A 58 -1.99 2.65 -0.77
C TYR A 58 -2.36 1.34 -1.44
N TYR A 59 -1.35 0.50 -1.64
CA TYR A 59 -1.51 -0.82 -2.23
C TYR A 59 -0.87 -1.84 -1.30
N LEU A 60 -1.66 -2.82 -0.88
CA LEU A 60 -1.22 -3.84 0.06
C LEU A 60 -1.24 -5.19 -0.63
N PHE A 61 -0.13 -5.93 -0.55
CA PHE A 61 0.01 -7.23 -1.16
C PHE A 61 0.25 -8.28 -0.08
N ALA A 62 -0.47 -9.39 -0.14
CA ALA A 62 -0.32 -10.50 0.81
C ALA A 62 -0.74 -11.80 0.13
N LYS A 63 -0.42 -12.94 0.75
CA LYS A 63 -0.91 -14.23 0.27
C LYS A 63 -2.43 -14.30 0.40
N SER A 64 -2.95 -13.83 1.51
CA SER A 64 -4.39 -13.70 1.74
C SER A 64 -4.65 -12.65 2.81
N PHE A 65 -5.87 -12.15 2.86
CA PHE A 65 -6.29 -11.16 3.86
C PHE A 65 -7.39 -11.73 4.72
N SER A 66 -7.28 -11.55 6.04
CA SER A 66 -8.36 -11.86 6.97
C SER A 66 -9.38 -10.72 7.02
N ARG A 67 -8.93 -9.51 6.72
CA ARG A 67 -9.75 -8.32 6.66
C ARG A 67 -9.23 -7.43 5.55
N ARG A 68 -10.14 -6.93 4.73
CA ARG A 68 -9.82 -5.95 3.68
C ARG A 68 -10.47 -4.62 4.00
N ILE A 69 -9.81 -3.55 3.60
CA ILE A 69 -10.40 -2.21 3.60
C ILE A 69 -10.15 -1.58 2.24
N ASP A 70 -10.93 -0.60 1.88
CA ASP A 70 -10.76 0.14 0.63
C ASP A 70 -10.43 1.60 0.85
N GLU A 71 -10.36 2.02 2.10
CA GLU A 71 -10.10 3.42 2.44
C GLU A 71 -9.55 3.50 3.87
N ILE A 72 -8.66 4.46 4.10
CA ILE A 72 -8.21 4.84 5.44
C ILE A 72 -8.05 6.37 5.48
N ASP A 73 -8.80 7.03 6.35
CA ASP A 73 -8.80 8.50 6.48
C ASP A 73 -8.96 9.22 5.12
N GLY A 74 -9.84 8.70 4.27
CA GLY A 74 -10.08 9.25 2.95
C GLY A 74 -9.05 8.85 1.90
N ILE A 75 -8.03 8.08 2.27
CA ILE A 75 -6.98 7.61 1.36
C ILE A 75 -7.41 6.28 0.75
N PRO A 76 -7.45 6.16 -0.58
CA PRO A 76 -7.77 4.88 -1.22
C PRO A 76 -6.77 3.79 -0.85
N VAL A 77 -7.29 2.61 -0.52
CA VAL A 77 -6.48 1.44 -0.20
C VAL A 77 -6.93 0.28 -1.08
N ARG A 78 -5.98 -0.44 -1.63
CA ARG A 78 -6.27 -1.62 -2.40
C ARG A 78 -5.53 -2.82 -1.83
N CYS A 79 -6.28 -3.84 -1.43
CA CYS A 79 -5.72 -5.10 -0.93
C CYS A 79 -5.71 -6.10 -2.07
N ILE A 80 -4.55 -6.67 -2.37
CA ILE A 80 -4.35 -7.56 -3.51
C ILE A 80 -3.72 -8.85 -2.99
N ASP A 81 -4.44 -9.96 -3.12
CA ASP A 81 -3.93 -11.27 -2.71
C ASP A 81 -3.31 -12.04 -3.89
N THR A 82 -2.79 -13.24 -3.62
CA THR A 82 -2.16 -14.04 -4.65
C THR A 82 -3.10 -14.45 -5.77
N ALA A 83 -4.37 -14.71 -5.45
CA ALA A 83 -5.35 -15.08 -6.47
C ALA A 83 -5.61 -13.92 -7.42
N GLU A 84 -5.70 -12.72 -6.88
CA GLU A 84 -5.88 -11.52 -7.70
C GLU A 84 -4.66 -11.21 -8.54
N MET A 85 -3.46 -11.39 -7.97
CA MET A 85 -2.21 -11.22 -8.71
C MET A 85 -2.13 -12.22 -9.87
N ALA A 86 -2.52 -13.47 -9.63
CA ALA A 86 -2.50 -14.49 -10.67
C ALA A 86 -3.47 -14.15 -11.81
N ARG A 87 -4.65 -13.66 -11.49
CA ARG A 87 -5.62 -13.21 -12.51
C ARG A 87 -5.08 -12.05 -13.32
N PHE A 88 -4.45 -11.11 -12.65
CA PHE A 88 -3.85 -9.96 -13.31
C PHE A 88 -2.75 -10.39 -14.28
N LEU A 89 -1.88 -11.30 -13.87
CA LEU A 89 -0.81 -11.81 -14.72
C LEU A 89 -1.34 -12.56 -15.92
N ARG A 90 -2.44 -13.28 -15.79
CA ARG A 90 -3.07 -13.99 -16.91
C ARG A 90 -3.69 -13.04 -17.94
N ALA A 91 -4.04 -11.84 -17.53
CA ALA A 91 -4.61 -10.84 -18.42
C ALA A 91 -3.55 -10.14 -19.27
N ILE A 92 -2.28 -10.33 -18.95
CA ILE A 92 -1.19 -9.74 -19.71
C ILE A 92 -0.92 -10.64 -20.94
N PRO A 93 -1.02 -10.09 -22.15
CA PRO A 93 -0.76 -10.89 -23.38
C PRO A 93 0.69 -11.35 -23.52
#